data_4faa731d7fd7f778b8c1f4653514bade
#
_entry.id   4faa731d7fd7f778b8c1f4653514bade
#
_cell.length_a   1.000
_cell.length_b   1.000
_cell.length_c   1.000
_cell.angle_alpha   90.00
_cell.angle_beta   90.00
_cell.angle_gamma   90.00
#
_symmetry.space_group_name_H-M   'P 1'
#
loop_
_entity.id
_entity.type
_entity.pdbx_description
1 polymer ?
#
loop_
_entity_poly.entity_id
_entity_poly.type
_entity_poly.pdbx_seq_one_letter_code
_entity_poly.pdbx_strand_id
1 'polypeptide(L)'
;MKTNSLFISVAVVLASVILAFGFNKALSDFKTLERSVTVKGLSQKDVEADTLILPIKFTRSGNNLANLYEELESDKQNIIRFLEEQGVKSDEISYNSPNIIDRLSDPYSNDTQATYRYIGTANLLIYTKNIKLGKSILEKISSLGKLGIVTKIEDYEIEYLYTKLNEIKPQMIEEATLNARSAAIKFAQDSNSHLGKIKKASQGQFSISNRDKNTPYIKTIRVVSTIEYYLKD
;
A
#
# COMPACT_ATOMS: atom_id res chain seq x y z
N MET A 1 -56.96 -64.60 -0.17
CA MET A 1 -56.22 -63.60 -1.04
C MET A 1 -56.51 -62.11 -0.72
N LYS A 2 -57.66 -61.78 -0.09
CA LYS A 2 -57.95 -60.31 0.20
C LYS A 2 -57.17 -59.72 1.34
N THR A 3 -56.70 -60.47 2.33
CA THR A 3 -55.93 -59.98 3.49
C THR A 3 -54.52 -59.53 3.13
N ASN A 4 -53.82 -60.17 2.19
CA ASN A 4 -52.47 -59.80 1.77
C ASN A 4 -52.41 -58.46 0.99
N SER A 5 -53.51 -58.16 0.26
CA SER A 5 -53.63 -56.89 -0.47
C SER A 5 -53.74 -55.65 0.48
N LEU A 6 -54.50 -55.86 1.60
CA LEU A 6 -54.63 -54.80 2.59
C LEU A 6 -53.33 -54.53 3.34
N PHE A 7 -52.53 -55.53 3.68
CA PHE A 7 -51.22 -55.38 4.30
C PHE A 7 -50.22 -54.67 3.36
N ILE A 8 -50.25 -55.00 2.09
CA ILE A 8 -49.39 -54.36 1.10
C ILE A 8 -49.77 -52.88 0.94
N SER A 9 -51.04 -52.54 0.87
CA SER A 9 -51.51 -51.14 0.76
C SER A 9 -51.10 -50.30 1.99
N VAL A 10 -51.25 -50.85 3.19
CA VAL A 10 -50.86 -50.20 4.44
C VAL A 10 -49.32 -50.00 4.47
N ALA A 11 -48.54 -51.00 4.06
CA ALA A 11 -47.11 -50.89 4.02
C ALA A 11 -46.60 -49.81 3.01
N VAL A 12 -47.26 -49.71 1.85
CA VAL A 12 -46.95 -48.65 0.85
C VAL A 12 -47.30 -47.27 1.40
N VAL A 13 -48.42 -47.11 2.09
CA VAL A 13 -48.79 -45.82 2.71
C VAL A 13 -47.82 -45.45 3.82
N LEU A 14 -47.42 -46.39 4.67
CA LEU A 14 -46.42 -46.12 5.71
C LEU A 14 -45.05 -45.75 5.11
N ALA A 15 -44.60 -46.45 4.09
CA ALA A 15 -43.35 -46.14 3.40
C ALA A 15 -43.39 -44.75 2.75
N SER A 16 -44.50 -44.35 2.13
CA SER A 16 -44.64 -43.01 1.53
C SER A 16 -44.65 -41.90 2.57
N VAL A 17 -45.27 -42.14 3.74
CA VAL A 17 -45.26 -41.19 4.87
C VAL A 17 -43.83 -41.02 5.41
N ILE A 18 -43.09 -42.11 5.61
CA ILE A 18 -41.70 -42.06 6.08
C ILE A 18 -40.80 -41.32 5.06
N LEU A 19 -40.97 -41.59 3.78
CA LEU A 19 -40.24 -40.88 2.72
C LEU A 19 -40.59 -39.40 2.69
N ALA A 20 -41.86 -39.03 2.83
CA ALA A 20 -42.28 -37.64 2.85
C ALA A 20 -41.73 -36.90 4.08
N PHE A 21 -41.71 -37.52 5.25
CA PHE A 21 -41.09 -36.96 6.45
C PHE A 21 -39.58 -36.83 6.31
N GLY A 22 -38.91 -37.85 5.77
CA GLY A 22 -37.46 -37.81 5.50
C GLY A 22 -37.09 -36.72 4.51
N PHE A 23 -37.88 -36.57 3.45
CA PHE A 23 -37.66 -35.55 2.42
C PHE A 23 -37.89 -34.13 2.98
N ASN A 24 -38.98 -33.90 3.74
CA ASN A 24 -39.24 -32.62 4.38
C ASN A 24 -38.14 -32.24 5.38
N LYS A 25 -37.67 -33.20 6.18
CA LYS A 25 -36.54 -32.96 7.10
C LYS A 25 -35.25 -32.62 6.36
N ALA A 26 -34.91 -33.35 5.29
CA ALA A 26 -33.76 -33.06 4.46
C ALA A 26 -33.84 -31.67 3.80
N LEU A 27 -35.00 -31.24 3.30
CA LEU A 27 -35.22 -29.90 2.76
C LEU A 27 -35.13 -28.81 3.83
N SER A 28 -35.64 -29.07 5.03
CA SER A 28 -35.52 -28.14 6.17
C SER A 28 -34.07 -27.98 6.60
N ASP A 29 -33.34 -29.08 6.74
CA ASP A 29 -31.91 -29.06 7.09
C ASP A 29 -31.07 -28.36 5.99
N PHE A 30 -31.46 -28.49 4.72
CA PHE A 30 -30.79 -27.78 3.62
C PHE A 30 -31.03 -26.27 3.67
N LYS A 31 -32.26 -25.82 3.99
CA LYS A 31 -32.59 -24.39 4.18
C LYS A 31 -31.91 -23.78 5.39
N THR A 32 -31.71 -24.53 6.48
CA THR A 32 -30.96 -24.02 7.64
C THR A 32 -29.45 -23.88 7.35
N LEU A 33 -28.92 -24.70 6.43
CA LEU A 33 -27.52 -24.56 5.96
C LEU A 33 -27.31 -23.34 5.06
N GLU A 34 -28.36 -22.71 4.54
CA GLU A 34 -28.24 -21.48 3.73
C GLU A 34 -28.19 -20.21 4.56
N ARG A 35 -28.58 -20.25 5.82
CA ARG A 35 -28.55 -19.07 6.71
C ARG A 35 -27.12 -18.73 7.04
N SER A 36 -26.69 -17.56 6.62
CA SER A 36 -25.34 -17.08 6.84
C SER A 36 -25.31 -15.59 7.14
N VAL A 37 -24.25 -15.13 7.77
CA VAL A 37 -23.93 -13.73 8.01
C VAL A 37 -22.58 -13.43 7.41
N THR A 38 -22.49 -12.38 6.60
CA THR A 38 -21.23 -11.87 6.06
C THR A 38 -20.80 -10.64 6.84
N VAL A 39 -19.62 -10.68 7.39
CA VAL A 39 -19.04 -9.61 8.20
C VAL A 39 -17.69 -9.19 7.65
N LYS A 40 -17.28 -7.96 7.99
CA LYS A 40 -15.95 -7.45 7.69
C LYS A 40 -15.23 -7.12 8.99
N GLY A 41 -13.98 -7.58 9.09
CA GLY A 41 -13.07 -7.19 10.17
C GLY A 41 -11.95 -6.34 9.61
N LEU A 42 -11.65 -5.26 10.27
CA LEU A 42 -10.58 -4.32 9.94
C LEU A 42 -9.40 -4.55 10.90
N SER A 43 -8.17 -4.55 10.35
CA SER A 43 -6.97 -4.24 11.11
C SER A 43 -6.29 -3.03 10.48
N GLN A 44 -5.84 -2.10 11.30
CA GLN A 44 -5.15 -0.89 10.90
C GLN A 44 -4.02 -0.59 11.88
N LYS A 45 -2.83 -0.28 11.35
CA LYS A 45 -1.66 0.01 12.15
C LYS A 45 -0.85 1.14 11.54
N ASP A 46 -0.43 2.09 12.37
CA ASP A 46 0.53 3.12 11.99
C ASP A 46 1.95 2.63 12.28
N VAL A 47 2.83 2.79 11.30
CA VAL A 47 4.24 2.39 11.37
C VAL A 47 5.12 3.51 10.80
N GLU A 48 6.36 3.61 11.28
CA GLU A 48 7.33 4.49 10.64
C GLU A 48 7.83 3.85 9.33
N ALA A 49 8.00 4.66 8.30
CA ALA A 49 8.70 4.26 7.09
C ALA A 49 10.11 3.77 7.44
N ASP A 50 10.61 2.81 6.69
CA ASP A 50 11.95 2.25 6.89
C ASP A 50 12.92 2.58 5.75
N THR A 51 12.45 3.28 4.73
CA THR A 51 13.23 3.66 3.56
C THR A 51 12.80 5.05 3.10
N LEU A 52 13.79 5.87 2.75
CA LEU A 52 13.61 7.21 2.19
C LEU A 52 14.23 7.26 0.80
N ILE A 53 13.49 7.81 -0.15
CA ILE A 53 13.97 8.20 -1.47
C ILE A 53 13.94 9.72 -1.53
N LEU A 54 15.10 10.34 -1.68
CA LEU A 54 15.25 11.80 -1.68
C LEU A 54 15.96 12.25 -2.96
N PRO A 55 15.24 12.79 -3.94
CA PRO A 55 15.84 13.39 -5.12
C PRO A 55 16.35 14.80 -4.81
N ILE A 56 17.54 15.11 -5.29
CA ILE A 56 18.19 16.42 -5.21
C ILE A 56 18.48 16.88 -6.62
N LYS A 57 17.71 17.83 -7.11
CA LYS A 57 17.95 18.46 -8.42
C LYS A 57 18.86 19.66 -8.24
N PHE A 58 19.75 19.87 -9.20
CA PHE A 58 20.58 21.07 -9.26
C PHE A 58 20.72 21.56 -10.71
N THR A 59 20.88 22.84 -10.87
CA THR A 59 20.79 23.49 -12.18
C THR A 59 21.90 24.48 -12.36
N ARG A 60 22.46 24.50 -13.56
CA ARG A 60 23.40 25.52 -14.06
C ARG A 60 22.90 26.09 -15.38
N SER A 61 23.32 27.30 -15.66
CA SER A 61 23.04 27.96 -16.94
C SER A 61 24.32 28.66 -17.47
N GLY A 62 24.50 28.65 -18.78
CA GLY A 62 25.68 29.23 -19.40
C GLY A 62 25.52 29.36 -20.92
N ASN A 63 26.54 30.00 -21.53
CA ASN A 63 26.60 30.22 -22.98
C ASN A 63 27.60 29.29 -23.69
N ASN A 64 28.43 28.57 -22.92
CA ASN A 64 29.35 27.58 -23.43
C ASN A 64 28.94 26.19 -22.92
N LEU A 65 28.64 25.28 -23.83
CA LEU A 65 28.15 23.96 -23.50
C LEU A 65 29.20 23.11 -22.75
N ALA A 66 30.48 23.18 -23.15
CA ALA A 66 31.53 22.41 -22.50
C ALA A 66 31.72 22.84 -21.03
N ASN A 67 31.81 24.15 -20.80
CA ASN A 67 31.93 24.69 -19.44
C ASN A 67 30.72 24.34 -18.58
N LEU A 68 29.53 24.34 -19.18
CA LEU A 68 28.31 23.96 -18.46
C LEU A 68 28.35 22.50 -17.94
N TYR A 69 28.88 21.59 -18.77
CA TYR A 69 29.07 20.18 -18.34
C TYR A 69 30.11 20.06 -17.24
N GLU A 70 31.25 20.82 -17.35
CA GLU A 70 32.29 20.83 -16.31
C GLU A 70 31.74 21.37 -14.97
N GLU A 71 30.97 22.45 -15.00
CA GLU A 71 30.33 23.03 -13.81
C GLU A 71 29.33 22.08 -13.19
N LEU A 72 28.49 21.41 -13.99
CA LEU A 72 27.52 20.40 -13.47
C LEU A 72 28.24 19.20 -12.85
N GLU A 73 29.35 18.75 -13.45
CA GLU A 73 30.16 17.67 -12.90
C GLU A 73 30.80 18.07 -11.57
N SER A 74 31.36 19.29 -11.50
CA SER A 74 31.92 19.84 -10.27
C SER A 74 30.88 19.97 -9.16
N ASP A 75 29.66 20.45 -9.48
CA ASP A 75 28.56 20.55 -8.53
C ASP A 75 28.14 19.17 -8.02
N LYS A 76 28.04 18.20 -8.93
CA LYS A 76 27.72 16.80 -8.55
C LYS A 76 28.73 16.28 -7.53
N GLN A 77 30.01 16.46 -7.76
CA GLN A 77 31.07 16.01 -6.84
C GLN A 77 31.00 16.73 -5.49
N ASN A 78 30.71 18.03 -5.49
CA ASN A 78 30.54 18.79 -4.25
C ASN A 78 29.30 18.33 -3.44
N ILE A 79 28.18 18.03 -4.13
CA ILE A 79 26.99 17.49 -3.48
C ILE A 79 27.27 16.10 -2.91
N ILE A 80 27.93 15.21 -3.67
CA ILE A 80 28.30 13.87 -3.18
C ILE A 80 29.17 13.98 -1.93
N ARG A 81 30.19 14.82 -1.95
CA ARG A 81 31.07 15.05 -0.78
C ARG A 81 30.26 15.54 0.42
N PHE A 82 29.38 16.51 0.23
CA PHE A 82 28.50 17.00 1.29
C PHE A 82 27.65 15.85 1.86
N LEU A 83 27.06 14.99 1.03
CA LEU A 83 26.23 13.87 1.47
C LEU A 83 27.05 12.84 2.27
N GLU A 84 28.24 12.53 1.80
CA GLU A 84 29.18 11.61 2.49
C GLU A 84 29.61 12.17 3.85
N GLU A 85 29.88 13.47 3.95
CA GLU A 85 30.17 14.17 5.21
C GLU A 85 28.98 14.14 6.19
N GLN A 86 27.74 14.09 5.67
CA GLN A 86 26.56 13.88 6.53
C GLN A 86 26.37 12.40 6.92
N GLY A 87 27.12 11.47 6.34
CA GLY A 87 27.07 10.03 6.64
C GLY A 87 26.26 9.17 5.67
N VAL A 88 25.89 9.71 4.50
CA VAL A 88 25.32 8.92 3.40
C VAL A 88 26.42 8.05 2.81
N LYS A 89 26.14 6.78 2.56
CA LYS A 89 27.11 5.90 1.92
C LYS A 89 27.06 6.06 0.42
N SER A 90 28.20 5.83 -0.26
CA SER A 90 28.30 5.95 -1.71
C SER A 90 27.34 5.00 -2.46
N ASP A 91 27.01 3.83 -1.89
CA ASP A 91 26.05 2.87 -2.46
C ASP A 91 24.59 3.29 -2.28
N GLU A 92 24.31 4.28 -1.43
CA GLU A 92 23.00 4.90 -1.26
C GLU A 92 22.77 6.07 -2.22
N ILE A 93 23.79 6.49 -2.99
CA ILE A 93 23.71 7.62 -3.91
C ILE A 93 23.70 7.11 -5.36
N SER A 94 22.73 7.57 -6.13
CA SER A 94 22.69 7.35 -7.56
C SER A 94 22.48 8.65 -8.32
N TYR A 95 22.90 8.70 -9.57
CA TYR A 95 22.77 9.88 -10.41
C TYR A 95 22.58 9.50 -11.88
N ASN A 96 21.94 10.40 -12.62
CA ASN A 96 21.72 10.27 -14.04
C ASN A 96 22.53 11.33 -14.81
N SER A 97 22.72 11.12 -16.10
CA SER A 97 23.28 12.13 -16.99
C SER A 97 22.45 13.41 -16.93
N PRO A 98 23.08 14.61 -16.97
CA PRO A 98 22.37 15.86 -16.98
C PRO A 98 21.51 16.02 -18.24
N ASN A 99 20.35 16.65 -18.07
CA ASN A 99 19.49 17.08 -19.17
C ASN A 99 19.87 18.52 -19.54
N ILE A 100 20.20 18.76 -20.81
CA ILE A 100 20.58 20.07 -21.32
C ILE A 100 19.51 20.58 -22.28
N ILE A 101 19.06 21.80 -22.05
CA ILE A 101 18.13 22.51 -22.93
C ILE A 101 18.92 23.63 -23.64
N ASP A 102 18.94 23.60 -24.98
CA ASP A 102 19.41 24.73 -25.82
C ASP A 102 18.20 25.60 -26.15
N ARG A 103 18.11 26.76 -25.50
CA ARG A 103 16.96 27.68 -25.64
C ARG A 103 16.84 28.29 -27.02
N LEU A 104 17.93 28.33 -27.80
CA LEU A 104 17.89 28.83 -29.16
C LEU A 104 17.45 27.79 -30.20
N SER A 105 17.47 26.50 -29.82
CA SER A 105 17.04 25.42 -30.72
C SER A 105 15.54 25.07 -30.56
N ASP A 106 14.86 25.65 -29.58
CA ASP A 106 13.44 25.44 -29.38
C ASP A 106 12.62 26.39 -30.29
N PRO A 107 11.96 25.87 -31.36
CA PRO A 107 11.23 26.72 -32.30
C PRO A 107 9.98 27.38 -31.68
N TYR A 108 9.56 26.93 -30.46
CA TYR A 108 8.42 27.47 -29.71
C TYR A 108 8.84 28.43 -28.59
N SER A 109 10.17 28.58 -28.33
CA SER A 109 10.61 29.54 -27.35
C SER A 109 10.57 30.94 -27.92
N ASN A 110 9.65 31.77 -27.46
CA ASN A 110 9.64 33.23 -27.74
C ASN A 110 10.73 33.98 -26.96
N ASP A 111 11.75 33.27 -26.46
CA ASP A 111 12.72 33.80 -25.50
C ASP A 111 13.95 34.38 -26.17
N THR A 112 13.74 35.35 -27.08
CA THR A 112 14.81 36.11 -27.76
C THR A 112 15.64 36.96 -26.82
N GLN A 113 15.30 37.06 -25.53
CA GLN A 113 15.99 37.82 -24.49
C GLN A 113 16.68 36.93 -23.44
N ALA A 114 16.81 35.62 -23.68
CA ALA A 114 17.46 34.73 -22.75
C ALA A 114 18.91 35.13 -22.50
N THR A 115 19.26 35.45 -21.27
CA THR A 115 20.63 35.78 -20.84
C THR A 115 21.59 34.61 -21.07
N TYR A 116 21.13 33.40 -20.95
CA TYR A 116 21.91 32.16 -21.13
C TYR A 116 21.25 31.26 -22.18
N ARG A 117 22.09 30.74 -23.09
CA ARG A 117 21.67 29.83 -24.16
C ARG A 117 21.33 28.44 -23.64
N TYR A 118 22.18 27.92 -22.75
CA TYR A 118 22.04 26.55 -22.25
C TYR A 118 21.58 26.53 -20.79
N ILE A 119 20.66 25.64 -20.48
CA ILE A 119 20.25 25.30 -19.11
C ILE A 119 20.49 23.80 -18.92
N GLY A 120 21.33 23.47 -17.95
CA GLY A 120 21.60 22.09 -17.56
C GLY A 120 20.96 21.77 -16.21
N THR A 121 20.21 20.68 -16.15
CA THR A 121 19.65 20.17 -14.92
C THR A 121 20.12 18.74 -14.69
N ALA A 122 20.67 18.49 -13.51
CA ALA A 122 21.07 17.16 -13.08
C ALA A 122 20.33 16.74 -11.82
N ASN A 123 20.25 15.44 -11.59
CA ASN A 123 19.55 14.86 -10.47
C ASN A 123 20.43 13.81 -9.78
N LEU A 124 20.58 13.97 -8.47
CA LEU A 124 21.11 12.97 -7.55
C LEU A 124 19.92 12.37 -6.77
N LEU A 125 19.94 11.07 -6.54
CA LEU A 125 18.92 10.39 -5.75
C LEU A 125 19.60 9.66 -4.60
N ILE A 126 19.11 9.90 -3.40
CA ILE A 126 19.50 9.18 -2.19
C ILE A 126 18.45 8.12 -1.92
N TYR A 127 18.88 6.88 -1.78
CA TYR A 127 18.06 5.75 -1.30
C TYR A 127 18.64 5.25 0.01
N THR A 128 18.03 5.61 1.14
CA THR A 128 18.58 5.27 2.45
C THR A 128 17.54 4.64 3.37
N LYS A 129 17.98 3.71 4.22
CA LYS A 129 17.18 3.14 5.30
C LYS A 129 17.23 3.98 6.59
N ASN A 130 18.00 5.03 6.60
CA ASN A 130 18.12 5.93 7.75
C ASN A 130 17.26 7.19 7.56
N ILE A 131 16.00 7.11 7.96
CA ILE A 131 15.06 8.24 7.86
C ILE A 131 15.55 9.49 8.60
N LYS A 132 16.20 9.32 9.74
CA LYS A 132 16.71 10.45 10.54
C LYS A 132 17.83 11.18 9.80
N LEU A 133 18.70 10.44 9.13
CA LEU A 133 19.76 11.00 8.30
C LEU A 133 19.17 11.83 7.14
N GLY A 134 18.17 11.30 6.46
CA GLY A 134 17.48 12.00 5.37
C GLY A 134 16.85 13.31 5.84
N LYS A 135 16.21 13.35 7.00
CA LYS A 135 15.67 14.58 7.59
C LYS A 135 16.77 15.60 7.89
N SER A 136 17.88 15.16 8.47
CA SER A 136 19.03 16.04 8.74
C SER A 136 19.64 16.63 7.45
N ILE A 137 19.64 15.86 6.36
CA ILE A 137 20.10 16.35 5.05
C ILE A 137 19.16 17.47 4.55
N LEU A 138 17.85 17.27 4.63
CA LEU A 138 16.87 18.29 4.23
C LEU A 138 17.05 19.62 4.97
N GLU A 139 17.40 19.57 6.25
CA GLU A 139 17.63 20.77 7.07
C GLU A 139 18.93 21.48 6.66
N LYS A 140 19.94 20.74 6.21
CA LYS A 140 21.29 21.27 5.96
C LYS A 140 21.60 21.55 4.49
N ILE A 141 20.79 21.05 3.56
CA ILE A 141 21.08 21.11 2.13
C ILE A 141 21.23 22.54 1.58
N SER A 142 20.54 23.49 2.22
CA SER A 142 20.66 24.91 1.89
C SER A 142 22.09 25.45 2.03
N SER A 143 22.95 24.76 2.81
CA SER A 143 24.36 25.13 2.94
C SER A 143 25.15 25.01 1.63
N LEU A 144 24.70 24.19 0.67
CA LEU A 144 25.28 24.08 -0.67
C LEU A 144 25.18 25.40 -1.46
N GLY A 145 24.22 26.26 -1.10
CA GLY A 145 24.11 27.59 -1.64
C GLY A 145 25.36 28.46 -1.38
N LYS A 146 26.12 28.20 -0.28
CA LYS A 146 27.39 28.88 0.00
C LYS A 146 28.50 28.53 -1.03
N LEU A 147 28.38 27.38 -1.69
CA LEU A 147 29.23 26.94 -2.77
C LEU A 147 28.68 27.38 -4.13
N GLY A 148 27.65 28.22 -4.18
CA GLY A 148 27.01 28.67 -5.40
C GLY A 148 26.19 27.59 -6.12
N ILE A 149 25.85 26.50 -5.45
CA ILE A 149 25.04 25.39 -6.01
C ILE A 149 23.58 25.66 -5.72
N VAL A 150 22.79 25.80 -6.78
CA VAL A 150 21.33 25.95 -6.67
C VAL A 150 20.70 24.56 -6.64
N THR A 151 20.28 24.12 -5.46
CA THR A 151 19.58 22.86 -5.29
C THR A 151 18.07 23.06 -5.22
N LYS A 152 17.30 22.14 -5.77
CA LYS A 152 15.85 22.09 -5.69
C LYS A 152 15.40 20.72 -5.22
N ILE A 153 14.59 20.70 -4.18
CA ILE A 153 13.91 19.51 -3.67
C ILE A 153 12.43 19.83 -3.65
N GLU A 154 11.65 18.98 -4.30
CA GLU A 154 10.19 19.11 -4.30
C GLU A 154 9.61 18.13 -3.28
N ASP A 155 8.83 18.63 -2.33
CA ASP A 155 8.25 17.82 -1.25
C ASP A 155 7.44 16.62 -1.75
N TYR A 156 6.77 16.77 -2.91
CA TYR A 156 5.99 15.70 -3.52
C TYR A 156 6.84 14.61 -4.20
N GLU A 157 8.13 14.85 -4.42
CA GLU A 157 9.07 13.87 -4.96
C GLU A 157 9.80 13.08 -3.87
N ILE A 158 9.69 13.51 -2.62
CA ILE A 158 10.25 12.78 -1.48
C ILE A 158 9.34 11.59 -1.17
N GLU A 159 9.90 10.39 -1.29
CA GLU A 159 9.13 9.18 -1.00
C GLU A 159 9.62 8.52 0.29
N TYR A 160 8.69 8.24 1.16
CA TYR A 160 8.90 7.42 2.35
C TYR A 160 8.23 6.07 2.12
N LEU A 161 8.97 4.98 2.25
CA LEU A 161 8.47 3.63 2.01
C LEU A 161 8.51 2.80 3.29
N TYR A 162 7.56 1.88 3.41
CA TYR A 162 7.59 0.82 4.40
C TYR A 162 7.73 -0.52 3.68
N THR A 163 8.90 -1.15 3.78
CA THR A 163 9.25 -2.37 3.03
C THR A 163 9.03 -3.66 3.82
N LYS A 164 8.83 -3.56 5.15
CA LYS A 164 8.69 -4.70 6.07
C LYS A 164 7.25 -5.19 6.24
N LEU A 165 6.40 -4.97 5.25
CA LEU A 165 4.99 -5.37 5.32
C LEU A 165 4.83 -6.86 5.66
N ASN A 166 5.70 -7.74 5.13
CA ASN A 166 5.59 -9.18 5.36
C ASN A 166 5.78 -9.59 6.82
N GLU A 167 6.51 -8.79 7.61
CA GLU A 167 6.74 -9.07 9.04
C GLU A 167 5.46 -8.88 9.87
N ILE A 168 4.60 -7.94 9.50
CA ILE A 168 3.39 -7.60 10.25
C ILE A 168 2.11 -8.21 9.68
N LYS A 169 2.15 -8.73 8.44
CA LYS A 169 0.98 -9.34 7.78
C LYS A 169 0.27 -10.40 8.64
N PRO A 170 0.96 -11.40 9.24
CA PRO A 170 0.27 -12.44 10.00
C PRO A 170 -0.53 -11.86 11.17
N GLN A 171 0.06 -10.95 11.93
CA GLN A 171 -0.61 -10.31 13.07
C GLN A 171 -1.84 -9.50 12.63
N MET A 172 -1.72 -8.75 11.53
CA MET A 172 -2.83 -7.93 11.04
C MET A 172 -3.98 -8.78 10.48
N ILE A 173 -3.68 -9.92 9.85
CA ILE A 173 -4.71 -10.87 9.38
C ILE A 173 -5.43 -11.48 10.57
N GLU A 174 -4.71 -11.88 11.61
CA GLU A 174 -5.28 -12.43 12.84
C GLU A 174 -6.24 -11.41 13.48
N GLU A 175 -5.80 -10.17 13.67
CA GLU A 175 -6.60 -9.09 14.24
C GLU A 175 -7.87 -8.83 13.39
N ALA A 176 -7.73 -8.71 12.08
CA ALA A 176 -8.87 -8.52 11.19
C ALA A 176 -9.86 -9.70 11.26
N THR A 177 -9.37 -10.91 11.39
CA THR A 177 -10.21 -12.11 11.51
C THR A 177 -10.94 -12.16 12.85
N LEU A 178 -10.26 -11.81 13.95
CA LEU A 178 -10.87 -11.71 15.29
C LEU A 178 -11.94 -10.63 15.33
N ASN A 179 -11.69 -9.47 14.73
CA ASN A 179 -12.65 -8.38 14.64
C ASN A 179 -13.91 -8.78 13.81
N ALA A 180 -13.70 -9.48 12.68
CA ALA A 180 -14.79 -10.04 11.90
C ALA A 180 -15.63 -11.05 12.71
N ARG A 181 -14.96 -11.96 13.44
CA ARG A 181 -15.64 -12.95 14.29
C ARG A 181 -16.45 -12.28 15.41
N SER A 182 -15.89 -11.28 16.06
CA SER A 182 -16.57 -10.51 17.11
C SER A 182 -17.86 -9.87 16.57
N ALA A 183 -17.79 -9.24 15.39
CA ALA A 183 -18.95 -8.69 14.72
C ALA A 183 -19.99 -9.78 14.39
N ALA A 184 -19.56 -10.94 13.88
CA ALA A 184 -20.47 -12.05 13.56
C ALA A 184 -21.19 -12.61 14.79
N ILE A 185 -20.49 -12.74 15.92
CA ILE A 185 -21.07 -13.15 17.20
C ILE A 185 -22.17 -12.17 17.62
N LYS A 186 -21.90 -10.86 17.52
CA LYS A 186 -22.88 -9.83 17.87
C LYS A 186 -24.13 -9.92 16.98
N PHE A 187 -23.96 -10.07 15.66
CA PHE A 187 -25.09 -10.26 14.74
C PHE A 187 -25.90 -11.52 15.05
N ALA A 188 -25.22 -12.63 15.35
CA ALA A 188 -25.90 -13.88 15.71
C ALA A 188 -26.74 -13.71 16.99
N GLN A 189 -26.17 -13.08 18.02
CA GLN A 189 -26.89 -12.81 19.29
C GLN A 189 -28.11 -11.90 19.08
N ASP A 190 -27.95 -10.79 18.34
CA ASP A 190 -29.04 -9.83 18.11
C ASP A 190 -30.16 -10.43 17.25
N SER A 191 -29.90 -11.49 16.48
CA SER A 191 -30.89 -12.24 15.68
C SER A 191 -31.42 -13.52 16.38
N ASN A 192 -31.12 -13.72 17.66
CA ASN A 192 -31.46 -14.93 18.41
C ASN A 192 -30.96 -16.22 17.72
N SER A 193 -29.77 -16.17 17.14
CA SER A 193 -29.12 -17.29 16.48
C SER A 193 -27.74 -17.53 17.09
N HIS A 194 -27.14 -18.68 16.80
CA HIS A 194 -25.79 -19.03 17.21
C HIS A 194 -24.82 -18.96 16.02
N LEU A 195 -23.59 -18.50 16.27
CA LEU A 195 -22.56 -18.47 15.22
C LEU A 195 -22.07 -19.90 14.91
N GLY A 196 -22.16 -20.28 13.65
CA GLY A 196 -21.65 -21.55 13.14
C GLY A 196 -20.19 -21.49 12.68
N LYS A 197 -19.81 -22.46 11.84
CA LYS A 197 -18.48 -22.51 11.21
C LYS A 197 -18.37 -21.47 10.11
N ILE A 198 -17.13 -21.18 9.73
CA ILE A 198 -16.84 -20.36 8.54
C ILE A 198 -17.38 -21.08 7.30
N LYS A 199 -18.16 -20.37 6.50
CA LYS A 199 -18.65 -20.80 5.17
C LYS A 199 -17.69 -20.36 4.08
N LYS A 200 -17.23 -19.11 4.16
CA LYS A 200 -16.28 -18.52 3.20
C LYS A 200 -15.44 -17.46 3.90
N ALA A 201 -14.16 -17.39 3.55
CA ALA A 201 -13.27 -16.33 4.01
C ALA A 201 -12.51 -15.76 2.82
N SER A 202 -12.36 -14.43 2.80
CA SER A 202 -11.59 -13.70 1.80
C SER A 202 -10.83 -12.59 2.49
N GLN A 203 -9.53 -12.56 2.24
CA GLN A 203 -8.67 -11.48 2.70
C GLN A 203 -8.59 -10.40 1.62
N GLY A 204 -8.81 -9.14 1.99
CA GLY A 204 -8.58 -8.00 1.12
C GLY A 204 -7.10 -7.71 0.93
N GLN A 205 -6.79 -6.84 -0.01
CA GLN A 205 -5.43 -6.36 -0.23
C GLN A 205 -5.00 -5.45 0.92
N PHE A 206 -3.72 -5.49 1.25
CA PHE A 206 -3.11 -4.51 2.13
C PHE A 206 -2.97 -3.19 1.39
N SER A 207 -3.41 -2.12 2.02
CA SER A 207 -3.15 -0.76 1.56
C SER A 207 -2.14 -0.08 2.48
N ILE A 208 -1.19 0.65 1.90
CA ILE A 208 -0.22 1.48 2.60
C ILE A 208 -0.42 2.90 2.09
N SER A 209 -0.69 3.82 2.99
CA SER A 209 -0.87 5.24 2.69
C SER A 209 -0.12 6.10 3.71
N ASN A 210 0.12 7.36 3.40
CA ASN A 210 0.60 8.28 4.42
C ASN A 210 -0.50 8.45 5.47
N ARG A 211 -0.12 8.51 6.75
CA ARG A 211 -1.05 8.79 7.84
C ARG A 211 -1.70 10.16 7.66
N ASP A 212 -0.88 11.15 7.36
CA ASP A 212 -1.30 12.52 7.10
C ASP A 212 -0.26 13.25 6.21
N LYS A 213 -0.60 14.46 5.77
CA LYS A 213 0.25 15.27 4.89
C LYS A 213 1.51 15.81 5.59
N ASN A 214 1.45 16.04 6.89
CA ASN A 214 2.55 16.65 7.65
C ASN A 214 3.56 15.62 8.16
N THR A 215 3.15 14.35 8.22
CA THR A 215 4.00 13.23 8.66
C THR A 215 4.06 12.12 7.62
N PRO A 216 4.52 12.37 6.38
CA PRO A 216 4.52 11.39 5.30
C PRO A 216 5.43 10.19 5.59
N TYR A 217 6.33 10.29 6.56
CA TYR A 217 7.18 9.22 7.06
C TYR A 217 6.46 8.26 8.01
N ILE A 218 5.22 8.57 8.42
CA ILE A 218 4.36 7.62 9.14
C ILE A 218 3.34 7.07 8.14
N LYS A 219 3.32 5.74 8.03
CA LYS A 219 2.44 5.01 7.13
C LYS A 219 1.32 4.36 7.89
N THR A 220 0.11 4.48 7.40
CA THR A 220 -1.04 3.71 7.85
C THR A 220 -1.19 2.49 6.96
N ILE A 221 -1.08 1.32 7.57
CA ILE A 221 -1.29 0.02 6.91
C ILE A 221 -2.67 -0.48 7.30
N ARG A 222 -3.44 -0.91 6.32
CA ARG A 222 -4.81 -1.36 6.51
C ARG A 222 -5.09 -2.63 5.73
N VAL A 223 -5.83 -3.55 6.35
CA VAL A 223 -6.38 -4.75 5.71
C VAL A 223 -7.79 -5.00 6.18
N VAL A 224 -8.64 -5.52 5.29
CA VAL A 224 -10.01 -5.93 5.62
C VAL A 224 -10.16 -7.40 5.27
N SER A 225 -10.59 -8.21 6.26
CA SER A 225 -11.00 -9.60 6.04
C SER A 225 -12.52 -9.65 5.94
N THR A 226 -13.04 -10.32 4.91
CA THR A 226 -14.47 -10.56 4.74
C THR A 226 -14.73 -12.04 4.99
N ILE A 227 -15.60 -12.34 5.97
CA ILE A 227 -15.87 -13.71 6.40
C ILE A 227 -17.38 -13.94 6.44
N GLU A 228 -17.80 -15.02 5.85
CA GLU A 228 -19.16 -15.52 5.89
C GLU A 228 -19.22 -16.72 6.85
N TYR A 229 -20.09 -16.63 7.83
CA TYR A 229 -20.35 -17.68 8.81
C TYR A 229 -21.75 -18.25 8.63
N TYR A 230 -21.91 -19.54 8.84
CA TYR A 230 -23.23 -20.13 9.01
C TYR A 230 -23.87 -19.64 10.31
N LEU A 231 -25.19 -19.47 10.29
CA LEU A 231 -26.01 -19.25 11.48
C LEU A 231 -26.74 -20.53 11.83
N LYS A 232 -26.85 -20.80 13.14
CA LYS A 232 -27.59 -21.91 13.73
C LYS A 232 -28.67 -21.34 14.63
N ASP A 233 -29.80 -22.02 14.68
CA ASP A 233 -30.89 -21.74 15.65
C ASP A 233 -30.49 -22.20 17.03
#